data_a73e3c5ff43cceb930ea627e994d6e1c
#
_entry.id   a73e3c5ff43cceb930ea627e994d6e1c
#
_cell.length_a   1.000
_cell.length_b   1.000
_cell.length_c   1.000
_cell.angle_alpha   90.00
_cell.angle_beta   90.00
_cell.angle_gamma   90.00
#
_symmetry.space_group_name_H-M   'P 1'
#
loop_
_entity.id
_entity.type
_entity.pdbx_description
1 polymer ?
#
loop_
_entity_poly.entity_id
_entity_poly.type
_entity_poly.pdbx_seq_one_letter_code
_entity_poly.pdbx_strand_id
1 'polypeptide(L)'
;VEAQELRGVWIANTGSTVLESRAEIAQTMEVLRAYGINTVYPVMWSKGLTCYPSAVAKEVVGSAIDPRYGDRDPLEQVIYEAHRRGIEVVAWLEYGFAAEHAKKPTTLLKRNPKWAAVGPDGKRVEKNDFTWANAFDPEVQSFVTDMVVELARTYDIDGLQGDDRLPALPSTGGYDAATLKAWAQHSGSTKKPEPKDEAWVAWRADRLSDWLAQLQTTVRRFGGLQLSSSPSCYPWGLNEYLQDAQAWAERGLVDALHPQVYRYDLPAYVRTLREQTGALQRRDGPLLAPGVLVKSGSYVISSEYLLGAVQANRDAGCAGEVHFFLEGLRERDDALLKALHAGPYRTEALAPWRVAKPRPAPIEALVDTEGRAELTVQQTGQWDLWIDLGGVGQTKSNAAHQVEVSWTLAGVSGLQRVRVHEGLARVTRLQVPANAGVSVQVRAAAKASASTPGRAVLLATREMLAK
;
A
#
# COMPACT_ATOMS: atom_id res chain seq x y z
N VAL A 1 -0.50 -23.48 16.80
CA VAL A 1 -0.80 -22.99 15.45
C VAL A 1 -1.23 -21.54 15.61
N GLU A 2 -0.43 -20.62 15.09
CA GLU A 2 -0.78 -19.22 15.08
C GLU A 2 -2.06 -19.03 14.24
N ALA A 3 -2.95 -18.14 14.70
CA ALA A 3 -4.16 -17.83 13.95
C ALA A 3 -3.81 -17.20 12.60
N GLN A 4 -4.59 -17.52 11.57
CA GLN A 4 -4.48 -16.92 10.24
C GLN A 4 -5.59 -15.90 10.09
N GLU A 5 -5.26 -14.62 10.16
CA GLU A 5 -6.26 -13.57 10.04
C GLU A 5 -5.60 -12.27 9.58
N LEU A 6 -6.12 -11.69 8.53
CA LEU A 6 -5.70 -10.35 8.11
C LEU A 6 -6.26 -9.31 9.08
N ARG A 7 -5.38 -8.56 9.72
CA ARG A 7 -5.71 -7.45 10.61
C ARG A 7 -5.06 -6.20 10.06
N GLY A 8 -5.72 -5.63 9.06
CA GLY A 8 -5.17 -4.55 8.26
C GLY A 8 -5.64 -3.16 8.70
N VAL A 9 -4.84 -2.14 8.38
CA VAL A 9 -5.23 -0.74 8.55
C VAL A 9 -4.68 0.13 7.44
N TRP A 10 -5.53 1.01 6.86
CA TRP A 10 -5.09 2.03 5.93
C TRP A 10 -4.47 3.23 6.66
N ILE A 11 -3.33 3.70 6.14
CA ILE A 11 -2.65 4.91 6.59
C ILE A 11 -2.75 5.93 5.46
N ALA A 12 -3.68 6.87 5.60
CA ALA A 12 -3.91 7.94 4.62
C ALA A 12 -2.93 9.10 4.81
N ASN A 13 -2.83 9.99 3.81
CA ASN A 13 -2.12 11.27 3.92
C ASN A 13 -3.07 12.47 3.95
N THR A 14 -4.37 12.21 4.12
CA THR A 14 -5.41 13.21 4.36
C THR A 14 -6.03 12.94 5.71
N GLY A 15 -5.99 13.94 6.59
CA GLY A 15 -6.44 13.77 7.98
C GLY A 15 -5.49 12.92 8.85
N SER A 16 -4.25 12.70 8.38
CA SER A 16 -3.18 12.02 9.08
C SER A 16 -1.84 12.69 8.81
N THR A 17 -0.96 12.72 9.81
CA THR A 17 0.42 13.24 9.75
C THR A 17 1.47 12.14 9.89
N VAL A 18 1.06 10.89 10.05
CA VAL A 18 1.96 9.76 10.36
C VAL A 18 3.12 9.66 9.40
N LEU A 19 2.89 9.86 8.09
CA LEU A 19 3.95 9.80 7.08
C LEU A 19 4.86 11.04 7.08
N GLU A 20 4.60 12.06 7.89
CA GLU A 20 5.34 13.33 7.92
C GLU A 20 6.57 13.29 8.82
N SER A 21 6.74 12.26 9.68
CA SER A 21 7.98 12.06 10.44
C SER A 21 8.25 10.59 10.72
N ARG A 22 9.53 10.22 10.77
CA ARG A 22 9.94 8.88 11.18
C ARG A 22 9.51 8.55 12.61
N ALA A 23 9.51 9.53 13.50
CA ALA A 23 9.09 9.34 14.88
C ALA A 23 7.63 8.90 14.98
N GLU A 24 6.73 9.55 14.23
CA GLU A 24 5.32 9.17 14.19
C GLU A 24 5.12 7.81 13.53
N ILE A 25 5.85 7.50 12.46
CA ILE A 25 5.85 6.17 11.82
C ILE A 25 6.27 5.11 12.84
N ALA A 26 7.40 5.29 13.53
CA ALA A 26 7.93 4.33 14.49
C ALA A 26 6.95 4.08 15.65
N GLN A 27 6.42 5.16 16.26
CA GLN A 27 5.42 5.08 17.32
C GLN A 27 4.15 4.38 16.85
N THR A 28 3.68 4.70 15.65
CA THR A 28 2.49 4.09 15.06
C THR A 28 2.68 2.58 14.88
N MET A 29 3.79 2.14 14.30
CA MET A 29 4.06 0.71 14.10
C MET A 29 4.20 -0.03 15.44
N GLU A 30 4.77 0.60 16.46
CA GLU A 30 4.85 0.03 17.80
C GLU A 30 3.47 -0.19 18.41
N VAL A 31 2.60 0.83 18.35
CA VAL A 31 1.23 0.72 18.87
C VAL A 31 0.42 -0.30 18.09
N LEU A 32 0.48 -0.28 16.77
CA LEU A 32 -0.26 -1.23 15.93
C LEU A 32 0.13 -2.68 16.23
N ARG A 33 1.45 -2.94 16.35
CA ARG A 33 1.95 -4.28 16.73
C ARG A 33 1.48 -4.71 18.12
N ALA A 34 1.54 -3.81 19.10
CA ALA A 34 1.12 -4.08 20.48
C ALA A 34 -0.37 -4.46 20.58
N TYR A 35 -1.20 -3.95 19.68
CA TYR A 35 -2.63 -4.25 19.63
C TYR A 35 -3.04 -5.30 18.59
N GLY A 36 -2.08 -6.00 17.98
CA GLY A 36 -2.33 -7.17 17.15
C GLY A 36 -2.63 -6.89 15.68
N ILE A 37 -2.37 -5.68 15.18
CA ILE A 37 -2.38 -5.37 13.73
C ILE A 37 -1.14 -6.02 13.10
N ASN A 38 -1.33 -6.65 11.95
CA ASN A 38 -0.26 -7.37 11.25
C ASN A 38 -0.01 -6.88 9.82
N THR A 39 -0.81 -5.96 9.30
CA THR A 39 -0.65 -5.43 7.95
C THR A 39 -1.02 -3.95 7.90
N VAL A 40 -0.19 -3.14 7.24
CA VAL A 40 -0.46 -1.72 7.00
C VAL A 40 -0.53 -1.43 5.50
N TYR A 41 -1.44 -0.53 5.13
CA TYR A 41 -1.66 -0.06 3.77
C TYR A 41 -1.35 1.45 3.70
N PRO A 42 -0.05 1.85 3.69
CA PRO A 42 0.31 3.25 3.56
C PRO A 42 0.03 3.75 2.15
N VAL A 43 -0.54 4.94 2.05
CA VAL A 43 -0.84 5.59 0.77
C VAL A 43 0.44 6.02 0.07
N MET A 44 0.61 5.58 -1.19
CA MET A 44 1.80 5.90 -1.99
C MET A 44 1.50 6.74 -3.23
N TRP A 45 0.24 6.76 -3.69
CA TRP A 45 -0.22 7.63 -4.78
C TRP A 45 -1.51 8.33 -4.37
N SER A 46 -1.47 9.65 -4.22
CA SER A 46 -2.61 10.45 -3.77
C SER A 46 -2.53 11.87 -4.35
N LYS A 47 -3.66 12.41 -4.78
CA LYS A 47 -3.78 13.81 -5.27
C LYS A 47 -2.85 14.16 -6.44
N GLY A 48 -2.54 13.19 -7.30
CA GLY A 48 -1.62 13.39 -8.41
C GLY A 48 -0.14 13.53 -8.01
N LEU A 49 0.22 13.07 -6.79
CA LEU A 49 1.57 13.07 -6.25
C LEU A 49 1.89 11.74 -5.58
N THR A 50 3.16 11.37 -5.53
CA THR A 50 3.63 10.19 -4.79
C THR A 50 4.00 10.54 -3.34
N CYS A 51 3.90 9.57 -2.44
CA CYS A 51 4.37 9.67 -1.06
C CYS A 51 5.72 8.94 -0.87
N TYR A 52 6.46 8.75 -1.95
CA TYR A 52 7.80 8.19 -2.01
C TYR A 52 8.57 8.86 -3.15
N PRO A 53 9.90 8.92 -3.12
CA PRO A 53 10.71 9.46 -4.23
C PRO A 53 10.54 8.60 -5.49
N SER A 54 9.88 9.14 -6.52
CA SER A 54 9.54 8.47 -7.77
C SER A 54 10.20 9.14 -8.97
N ALA A 55 10.99 8.39 -9.72
CA ALA A 55 11.53 8.85 -10.99
C ALA A 55 10.43 8.94 -12.05
N VAL A 56 9.48 8.01 -12.04
CA VAL A 56 8.32 7.99 -12.94
C VAL A 56 7.45 9.23 -12.72
N ALA A 57 7.14 9.57 -11.48
CA ALA A 57 6.36 10.77 -11.18
C ALA A 57 7.13 12.05 -11.52
N LYS A 58 8.44 12.08 -11.31
CA LYS A 58 9.29 13.23 -11.69
C LYS A 58 9.20 13.54 -13.18
N GLU A 59 9.24 12.53 -14.01
CA GLU A 59 9.16 12.67 -15.46
C GLU A 59 7.77 13.14 -15.90
N VAL A 60 6.72 12.47 -15.45
CA VAL A 60 5.34 12.66 -15.92
C VAL A 60 4.66 13.83 -15.24
N VAL A 61 4.74 13.92 -13.92
CA VAL A 61 4.09 14.96 -13.12
C VAL A 61 4.96 16.22 -12.97
N GLY A 62 6.30 16.05 -13.00
CA GLY A 62 7.27 17.11 -12.76
C GLY A 62 7.71 17.25 -11.30
N SER A 63 7.18 16.43 -10.41
CA SER A 63 7.61 16.31 -9.01
C SER A 63 7.92 14.86 -8.68
N ALA A 64 9.04 14.60 -8.02
CA ALA A 64 9.43 13.24 -7.62
C ALA A 64 8.66 12.74 -6.40
N ILE A 65 8.10 13.63 -5.59
CA ILE A 65 7.39 13.33 -4.35
C ILE A 65 6.51 14.52 -3.96
N ASP A 66 5.50 14.31 -3.15
CA ASP A 66 4.73 15.40 -2.52
C ASP A 66 5.71 16.30 -1.71
N PRO A 67 5.77 17.61 -2.01
CA PRO A 67 6.72 18.52 -1.37
C PRO A 67 6.68 18.56 0.15
N ARG A 68 5.57 18.14 0.78
CA ARG A 68 5.46 18.09 2.25
C ARG A 68 6.44 17.11 2.90
N TYR A 69 6.93 16.13 2.15
CA TYR A 69 7.89 15.14 2.65
C TYR A 69 9.34 15.58 2.50
N GLY A 70 9.61 16.70 1.78
CA GLY A 70 10.94 17.20 1.54
C GLY A 70 11.80 16.21 0.75
N ASP A 71 12.98 15.91 1.28
CA ASP A 71 13.92 14.94 0.71
C ASP A 71 13.87 13.56 1.41
N ARG A 72 12.86 13.33 2.27
CA ARG A 72 12.63 12.04 2.96
C ARG A 72 12.05 11.00 2.02
N ASP A 73 12.17 9.75 2.42
CA ASP A 73 11.47 8.61 1.85
C ASP A 73 10.55 7.97 2.91
N PRO A 74 9.28 8.40 3.01
CA PRO A 74 8.33 7.85 3.97
C PRO A 74 8.10 6.35 3.81
N LEU A 75 8.12 5.82 2.57
CA LEU A 75 7.90 4.39 2.35
C LEU A 75 9.06 3.55 2.89
N GLU A 76 10.30 3.98 2.66
CA GLU A 76 11.47 3.30 3.21
C GLU A 76 11.44 3.29 4.76
N GLN A 77 11.01 4.39 5.38
CA GLN A 77 10.82 4.48 6.83
C GLN A 77 9.70 3.56 7.33
N VAL A 78 8.56 3.51 6.63
CA VAL A 78 7.46 2.58 6.98
C VAL A 78 7.92 1.13 6.88
N ILE A 79 8.61 0.74 5.80
CA ILE A 79 9.13 -0.63 5.62
C ILE A 79 10.05 -1.02 6.79
N TYR A 80 11.02 -0.16 7.13
CA TYR A 80 11.93 -0.44 8.23
C TYR A 80 11.19 -0.63 9.56
N GLU A 81 10.33 0.32 9.93
CA GLU A 81 9.65 0.29 11.23
C GLU A 81 8.56 -0.79 11.33
N ALA A 82 7.91 -1.14 10.21
CA ALA A 82 6.93 -2.21 10.15
C ALA A 82 7.58 -3.60 10.17
N HIS A 83 8.54 -3.85 9.27
CA HIS A 83 9.16 -5.16 9.13
C HIS A 83 9.92 -5.59 10.37
N ARG A 84 10.63 -4.68 11.05
CA ARG A 84 11.30 -5.01 12.32
C ARG A 84 10.33 -5.39 13.44
N ARG A 85 9.03 -5.12 13.27
CA ARG A 85 7.95 -5.48 14.20
C ARG A 85 7.06 -6.61 13.69
N GLY A 86 7.40 -7.21 12.53
CA GLY A 86 6.61 -8.28 11.91
C GLY A 86 5.28 -7.82 11.34
N ILE A 87 5.16 -6.55 10.94
CA ILE A 87 4.01 -5.98 10.25
C ILE A 87 4.30 -5.95 8.75
N GLU A 88 3.37 -6.47 7.93
CA GLU A 88 3.46 -6.45 6.47
C GLU A 88 3.10 -5.07 5.91
N VAL A 89 3.73 -4.69 4.79
CA VAL A 89 3.55 -3.38 4.15
C VAL A 89 3.01 -3.56 2.73
N VAL A 90 1.80 -3.09 2.50
CA VAL A 90 1.15 -3.11 1.18
C VAL A 90 1.02 -1.67 0.67
N ALA A 91 1.73 -1.33 -0.40
CA ALA A 91 1.69 0.02 -0.97
C ALA A 91 0.33 0.30 -1.61
N TRP A 92 -0.38 1.31 -1.11
CA TRP A 92 -1.73 1.65 -1.54
C TRP A 92 -1.74 2.81 -2.54
N LEU A 93 -2.28 2.55 -3.73
CA LEU A 93 -2.44 3.52 -4.80
C LEU A 93 -3.85 4.14 -4.74
N GLU A 94 -4.10 4.94 -3.71
CA GLU A 94 -5.41 5.49 -3.35
C GLU A 94 -6.12 6.21 -4.50
N TYR A 95 -5.42 7.09 -5.20
CA TYR A 95 -6.07 7.86 -6.28
C TYR A 95 -6.22 7.07 -7.58
N GLY A 96 -5.38 6.06 -7.83
CA GLY A 96 -5.50 5.26 -9.05
C GLY A 96 -5.61 6.11 -10.31
N PHE A 97 -6.71 5.93 -11.05
CA PHE A 97 -7.06 6.72 -12.25
C PHE A 97 -7.82 8.01 -11.94
N ALA A 98 -8.22 8.29 -10.68
CA ALA A 98 -8.62 9.62 -10.27
C ALA A 98 -7.37 10.50 -10.19
N ALA A 99 -7.11 11.27 -11.23
CA ALA A 99 -5.84 11.94 -11.44
C ALA A 99 -5.54 13.01 -10.36
N GLU A 100 -6.56 13.80 -10.00
CA GLU A 100 -6.40 14.93 -9.10
C GLU A 100 -7.73 15.34 -8.47
N HIS A 101 -7.65 16.08 -7.37
CA HIS A 101 -8.85 16.67 -6.77
C HIS A 101 -9.31 17.87 -7.59
N ALA A 102 -10.57 17.89 -8.05
CA ALA A 102 -11.09 18.90 -8.98
C ALA A 102 -10.92 20.36 -8.47
N LYS A 103 -11.07 20.58 -7.14
CA LYS A 103 -10.89 21.92 -6.52
C LYS A 103 -9.44 22.26 -6.18
N LYS A 104 -8.51 21.29 -6.27
CA LYS A 104 -7.08 21.46 -5.96
C LYS A 104 -6.25 20.71 -7.00
N PRO A 105 -6.33 21.12 -8.29
CA PRO A 105 -5.63 20.43 -9.35
C PRO A 105 -4.11 20.50 -9.14
N THR A 106 -3.44 19.43 -9.54
CA THR A 106 -1.97 19.34 -9.56
C THR A 106 -1.44 19.58 -10.98
N THR A 107 -0.21 19.21 -11.21
CA THR A 107 0.41 19.38 -12.53
C THR A 107 0.15 18.22 -13.48
N LEU A 108 -0.40 17.08 -13.02
CA LEU A 108 -0.55 15.87 -13.80
C LEU A 108 -1.34 16.10 -15.10
N LEU A 109 -2.62 16.51 -15.01
CA LEU A 109 -3.45 16.77 -16.18
C LEU A 109 -3.11 18.09 -16.88
N LYS A 110 -2.44 19.02 -16.20
CA LYS A 110 -1.91 20.23 -16.84
C LYS A 110 -0.77 19.90 -17.80
N ARG A 111 0.12 18.99 -17.42
CA ARG A 111 1.24 18.53 -18.27
C ARG A 111 0.77 17.54 -19.33
N ASN A 112 -0.25 16.74 -19.03
CA ASN A 112 -0.78 15.68 -19.89
C ASN A 112 -2.27 15.90 -20.17
N PRO A 113 -2.66 16.99 -20.87
CA PRO A 113 -4.07 17.37 -21.02
C PRO A 113 -4.90 16.34 -21.81
N LYS A 114 -4.26 15.51 -22.64
CA LYS A 114 -4.91 14.43 -23.40
C LYS A 114 -5.33 13.25 -22.52
N TRP A 115 -4.76 13.13 -21.33
CA TRP A 115 -5.06 12.06 -20.40
C TRP A 115 -6.40 12.22 -19.69
N ALA A 116 -7.00 13.40 -19.73
CA ALA A 116 -8.30 13.61 -19.11
C ALA A 116 -9.37 12.71 -19.73
N ALA A 117 -10.11 12.00 -18.88
CA ALA A 117 -11.27 11.24 -19.33
C ALA A 117 -12.35 12.17 -19.87
N VAL A 118 -13.04 11.74 -20.94
CA VAL A 118 -14.07 12.52 -21.62
C VAL A 118 -15.43 11.86 -21.44
N GLY A 119 -16.43 12.68 -21.13
CA GLY A 119 -17.82 12.31 -20.97
C GLY A 119 -18.64 12.39 -22.27
N PRO A 120 -19.93 12.02 -22.23
CA PRO A 120 -20.80 12.03 -23.40
C PRO A 120 -21.04 13.44 -23.95
N ASP A 121 -20.86 14.48 -23.14
CA ASP A 121 -20.96 15.89 -23.54
C ASP A 121 -19.64 16.48 -24.09
N GLY A 122 -18.60 15.68 -24.20
CA GLY A 122 -17.26 16.09 -24.64
C GLY A 122 -16.44 16.81 -23.58
N LYS A 123 -16.93 16.93 -22.35
CA LYS A 123 -16.21 17.56 -21.24
C LYS A 123 -15.39 16.55 -20.46
N ARG A 124 -14.46 17.07 -19.66
CA ARG A 124 -13.71 16.26 -18.70
C ARG A 124 -14.63 15.60 -17.69
N VAL A 125 -14.33 14.36 -17.34
CA VAL A 125 -15.09 13.62 -16.33
C VAL A 125 -14.70 14.09 -14.96
N GLU A 126 -15.66 14.65 -14.23
CA GLU A 126 -15.56 14.96 -12.81
C GLU A 126 -16.62 14.17 -12.04
N LYS A 127 -16.21 13.47 -10.98
CA LYS A 127 -17.11 12.75 -10.08
C LYS A 127 -16.51 12.68 -8.69
N ASN A 128 -17.32 12.95 -7.67
CA ASN A 128 -16.93 12.95 -6.26
C ASN A 128 -15.73 13.85 -5.95
N ASP A 129 -15.72 15.07 -6.51
CA ASP A 129 -14.64 16.03 -6.41
C ASP A 129 -13.29 15.57 -7.03
N PHE A 130 -13.30 14.54 -7.86
CA PHE A 130 -12.11 14.08 -8.61
C PHE A 130 -12.27 14.38 -10.09
N THR A 131 -11.18 14.86 -10.71
CA THR A 131 -11.00 14.85 -12.16
C THR A 131 -10.30 13.54 -12.54
N TRP A 132 -10.83 12.83 -13.53
CA TRP A 132 -10.38 11.47 -13.87
C TRP A 132 -9.48 11.46 -15.11
N ALA A 133 -8.43 10.66 -15.06
CA ALA A 133 -7.67 10.27 -16.24
C ALA A 133 -8.42 9.17 -17.00
N ASN A 134 -8.18 9.09 -18.31
CA ASN A 134 -8.78 8.07 -19.16
C ASN A 134 -8.14 6.70 -18.90
N ALA A 135 -8.81 5.87 -18.13
CA ALA A 135 -8.35 4.52 -17.79
C ALA A 135 -8.21 3.58 -19.02
N PHE A 136 -8.69 3.98 -20.19
CA PHE A 136 -8.52 3.24 -21.45
C PHE A 136 -7.34 3.74 -22.29
N ASP A 137 -6.73 4.86 -21.92
CA ASP A 137 -5.57 5.40 -22.62
C ASP A 137 -4.32 4.57 -22.28
N PRO A 138 -3.62 4.00 -23.27
CA PRO A 138 -2.41 3.20 -23.01
C PRO A 138 -1.29 3.95 -22.29
N GLU A 139 -1.15 5.28 -22.50
CA GLU A 139 -0.14 6.08 -21.80
C GLU A 139 -0.48 6.21 -20.31
N VAL A 140 -1.77 6.40 -19.98
CA VAL A 140 -2.24 6.45 -18.59
C VAL A 140 -2.06 5.09 -17.90
N GLN A 141 -2.38 4.00 -18.60
CA GLN A 141 -2.18 2.65 -18.11
C GLN A 141 -0.69 2.34 -17.89
N SER A 142 0.18 2.74 -18.82
CA SER A 142 1.63 2.61 -18.68
C SER A 142 2.15 3.40 -17.50
N PHE A 143 1.74 4.64 -17.31
CA PHE A 143 2.16 5.46 -16.18
C PHE A 143 1.87 4.79 -14.82
N VAL A 144 0.66 4.24 -14.63
CA VAL A 144 0.32 3.53 -13.40
C VAL A 144 1.11 2.23 -13.27
N THR A 145 1.26 1.49 -14.37
CA THR A 145 2.06 0.26 -14.39
C THR A 145 3.54 0.53 -14.06
N ASP A 146 4.11 1.61 -14.58
CA ASP A 146 5.49 1.99 -14.34
C ASP A 146 5.73 2.38 -12.87
N MET A 147 4.78 3.08 -12.23
CA MET A 147 4.82 3.31 -10.78
C MET A 147 4.79 2.01 -9.98
N VAL A 148 3.94 1.05 -10.38
CA VAL A 148 3.88 -0.28 -9.75
C VAL A 148 5.21 -1.03 -9.90
N VAL A 149 5.81 -1.00 -11.09
CA VAL A 149 7.11 -1.62 -11.35
C VAL A 149 8.22 -0.93 -10.55
N GLU A 150 8.21 0.38 -10.46
CA GLU A 150 9.16 1.16 -9.65
C GLU A 150 9.09 0.78 -8.17
N LEU A 151 7.88 0.75 -7.59
CA LEU A 151 7.64 0.30 -6.21
C LEU A 151 8.15 -1.12 -5.98
N ALA A 152 7.79 -2.05 -6.86
CA ALA A 152 8.17 -3.47 -6.74
C ALA A 152 9.68 -3.71 -6.83
N ARG A 153 10.40 -2.91 -7.63
CA ARG A 153 11.86 -3.02 -7.80
C ARG A 153 12.65 -2.36 -6.68
N THR A 154 12.18 -1.19 -6.26
CA THR A 154 12.96 -0.33 -5.37
C THR A 154 12.78 -0.70 -3.91
N TYR A 155 11.57 -1.13 -3.54
CA TYR A 155 11.17 -1.32 -2.15
C TYR A 155 10.88 -2.79 -1.82
N ASP A 156 11.16 -3.17 -0.59
CA ASP A 156 10.80 -4.48 -0.04
C ASP A 156 9.39 -4.47 0.54
N ILE A 157 8.41 -4.00 -0.25
CA ILE A 157 6.99 -4.08 0.09
C ILE A 157 6.48 -5.52 0.00
N ASP A 158 5.45 -5.87 0.73
CA ASP A 158 4.83 -7.20 0.72
C ASP A 158 3.68 -7.30 -0.27
N GLY A 159 3.16 -6.15 -0.72
CA GLY A 159 2.10 -6.12 -1.71
C GLY A 159 1.83 -4.73 -2.26
N LEU A 160 0.90 -4.72 -3.19
CA LEU A 160 0.38 -3.54 -3.87
C LEU A 160 -1.15 -3.57 -3.81
N GLN A 161 -1.77 -2.42 -3.66
CA GLN A 161 -3.23 -2.31 -3.62
C GLN A 161 -3.76 -1.19 -4.49
N GLY A 162 -4.75 -1.53 -5.34
CA GLY A 162 -5.69 -0.56 -5.87
C GLY A 162 -6.95 -0.47 -4.99
N ASP A 163 -7.73 0.60 -5.13
CA ASP A 163 -8.97 0.77 -4.37
C ASP A 163 -10.19 1.04 -5.27
N ASP A 164 -11.15 1.81 -4.78
CA ASP A 164 -12.35 2.19 -5.54
C ASP A 164 -12.07 3.11 -6.75
N ARG A 165 -10.78 3.44 -6.99
CA ARG A 165 -10.31 4.24 -8.13
C ARG A 165 -9.26 3.53 -8.99
N LEU A 166 -8.93 2.24 -8.68
CA LEU A 166 -7.94 1.46 -9.44
C LEU A 166 -8.21 -0.06 -9.42
N PRO A 167 -8.50 -0.67 -10.58
CA PRO A 167 -8.91 -0.02 -11.82
C PRO A 167 -10.33 0.50 -11.73
N ALA A 168 -10.56 1.69 -12.22
CA ALA A 168 -11.90 2.29 -12.24
C ALA A 168 -11.98 3.43 -13.26
N LEU A 169 -13.17 3.68 -13.75
CA LEU A 169 -13.55 4.92 -14.43
C LEU A 169 -15.03 5.17 -14.14
N PRO A 170 -15.46 6.40 -13.85
CA PRO A 170 -16.89 6.70 -13.79
C PRO A 170 -17.61 6.22 -15.03
N SER A 171 -18.80 5.64 -14.87
CA SER A 171 -19.60 5.13 -16.00
C SER A 171 -19.94 6.21 -17.04
N THR A 172 -19.80 7.48 -16.67
CA THR A 172 -19.90 8.64 -17.60
C THR A 172 -18.60 8.89 -18.39
N GLY A 173 -17.52 8.13 -18.18
CA GLY A 173 -16.27 8.25 -18.91
C GLY A 173 -16.12 7.27 -20.07
N GLY A 174 -15.02 7.42 -20.84
CA GLY A 174 -14.73 6.54 -21.97
C GLY A 174 -15.40 6.97 -23.28
N TYR A 175 -15.68 8.26 -23.43
CA TYR A 175 -16.29 8.82 -24.65
C TYR A 175 -15.28 9.54 -25.56
N ASP A 176 -13.99 9.26 -25.36
CA ASP A 176 -12.95 9.67 -26.29
C ASP A 176 -13.06 8.92 -27.64
N ALA A 177 -12.49 9.51 -28.68
CA ALA A 177 -12.64 9.00 -30.04
C ALA A 177 -12.08 7.58 -30.22
N ALA A 178 -10.99 7.24 -29.52
CA ALA A 178 -10.37 5.91 -29.64
C ALA A 178 -11.24 4.84 -28.99
N THR A 179 -11.76 5.11 -27.80
CA THR A 179 -12.65 4.20 -27.08
C THR A 179 -13.98 4.00 -27.82
N LEU A 180 -14.60 5.08 -28.33
CA LEU A 180 -15.83 4.97 -29.13
C LEU A 180 -15.60 4.21 -30.44
N LYS A 181 -14.44 4.40 -31.10
CA LYS A 181 -14.10 3.64 -32.32
C LYS A 181 -13.98 2.14 -32.01
N ALA A 182 -13.28 1.79 -30.91
CA ALA A 182 -13.14 0.40 -30.49
C ALA A 182 -14.51 -0.23 -30.14
N TRP A 183 -15.38 0.53 -29.48
CA TRP A 183 -16.76 0.10 -29.21
C TRP A 183 -17.57 -0.13 -30.48
N ALA A 184 -17.50 0.79 -31.45
CA ALA A 184 -18.19 0.64 -32.71
C ALA A 184 -17.76 -0.62 -33.49
N GLN A 185 -16.47 -0.95 -33.44
CA GLN A 185 -15.95 -2.19 -34.01
C GLN A 185 -16.47 -3.44 -33.30
N HIS A 186 -16.57 -3.38 -31.96
CA HIS A 186 -17.06 -4.49 -31.15
C HIS A 186 -18.56 -4.70 -31.28
N SER A 187 -19.35 -3.64 -31.18
CA SER A 187 -20.82 -3.69 -31.18
C SER A 187 -21.46 -3.75 -32.57
N GLY A 188 -20.69 -3.41 -33.60
CA GLY A 188 -21.22 -3.24 -34.96
C GLY A 188 -22.09 -2.00 -35.13
N SER A 189 -22.12 -1.08 -34.14
CA SER A 189 -22.99 0.10 -34.14
C SER A 189 -22.14 1.37 -33.98
N THR A 190 -22.45 2.38 -34.79
CA THR A 190 -21.85 3.72 -34.67
C THR A 190 -22.64 4.65 -33.76
N LYS A 191 -23.79 4.18 -33.24
CA LYS A 191 -24.59 4.95 -32.28
C LYS A 191 -23.81 5.12 -30.98
N LYS A 192 -23.73 6.35 -30.52
CA LYS A 192 -23.13 6.68 -29.23
C LYS A 192 -23.96 6.06 -28.09
N PRO A 193 -23.37 5.19 -27.24
CA PRO A 193 -24.11 4.55 -26.16
C PRO A 193 -24.45 5.53 -25.04
N GLU A 194 -25.50 5.22 -24.26
CA GLU A 194 -25.78 5.91 -23.01
C GLU A 194 -24.84 5.41 -21.89
N PRO A 195 -24.49 6.25 -20.89
CA PRO A 195 -23.53 5.89 -19.84
C PRO A 195 -23.85 4.60 -19.07
N LYS A 196 -25.14 4.29 -18.91
CA LYS A 196 -25.67 3.12 -18.17
C LYS A 196 -26.17 2.01 -19.09
N ASP A 197 -25.93 2.07 -20.38
CA ASP A 197 -26.22 0.95 -21.29
C ASP A 197 -25.42 -0.28 -20.83
N GLU A 198 -26.12 -1.38 -20.55
CA GLU A 198 -25.55 -2.58 -19.95
C GLU A 198 -24.40 -3.17 -20.78
N ALA A 199 -24.56 -3.23 -22.09
CA ALA A 199 -23.50 -3.76 -22.96
C ALA A 199 -22.28 -2.84 -22.99
N TRP A 200 -22.49 -1.52 -22.95
CA TRP A 200 -21.42 -0.53 -22.86
C TRP A 200 -20.70 -0.56 -21.52
N VAL A 201 -21.42 -0.70 -20.40
CA VAL A 201 -20.86 -0.88 -19.07
C VAL A 201 -20.02 -2.16 -19.02
N ALA A 202 -20.59 -3.28 -19.43
CA ALA A 202 -19.92 -4.58 -19.41
C ALA A 202 -18.63 -4.58 -20.25
N TRP A 203 -18.70 -4.06 -21.49
CA TRP A 203 -17.51 -4.01 -22.36
C TRP A 203 -16.39 -3.14 -21.79
N ARG A 204 -16.71 -1.98 -21.19
CA ARG A 204 -15.71 -1.11 -20.58
C ARG A 204 -15.11 -1.75 -19.32
N ALA A 205 -15.94 -2.37 -18.48
CA ALA A 205 -15.50 -3.08 -17.28
C ALA A 205 -14.57 -4.25 -17.64
N ASP A 206 -14.87 -4.97 -18.73
CA ASP A 206 -13.98 -6.02 -19.23
C ASP A 206 -12.62 -5.47 -19.70
N ARG A 207 -12.58 -4.31 -20.37
CA ARG A 207 -11.30 -3.63 -20.71
C ARG A 207 -10.47 -3.29 -19.50
N LEU A 208 -11.08 -2.82 -18.40
CA LEU A 208 -10.38 -2.56 -17.14
C LEU A 208 -9.89 -3.86 -16.48
N SER A 209 -10.69 -4.91 -16.55
CA SER A 209 -10.29 -6.23 -16.05
C SER A 209 -9.14 -6.83 -16.85
N ASP A 210 -9.08 -6.62 -18.16
CA ASP A 210 -7.97 -7.02 -19.01
C ASP A 210 -6.67 -6.27 -18.65
N TRP A 211 -6.76 -4.97 -18.37
CA TRP A 211 -5.61 -4.22 -17.87
C TRP A 211 -5.15 -4.74 -16.50
N LEU A 212 -6.08 -5.02 -15.58
CA LEU A 212 -5.75 -5.61 -14.28
C LEU A 212 -5.04 -6.96 -14.42
N ALA A 213 -5.45 -7.79 -15.40
CA ALA A 213 -4.78 -9.06 -15.70
C ALA A 213 -3.34 -8.85 -16.20
N GLN A 214 -3.10 -7.81 -17.02
CA GLN A 214 -1.75 -7.44 -17.47
C GLN A 214 -0.91 -6.92 -16.29
N LEU A 215 -1.50 -6.10 -15.42
CA LEU A 215 -0.85 -5.62 -14.20
C LEU A 215 -0.47 -6.78 -13.29
N GLN A 216 -1.38 -7.74 -13.05
CA GLN A 216 -1.11 -8.95 -12.29
C GLN A 216 0.07 -9.73 -12.89
N THR A 217 0.06 -9.96 -14.20
CA THR A 217 1.17 -10.65 -14.90
C THR A 217 2.50 -9.92 -14.67
N THR A 218 2.48 -8.59 -14.66
CA THR A 218 3.67 -7.76 -14.40
C THR A 218 4.13 -7.91 -12.94
N VAL A 219 3.22 -7.84 -11.98
CA VAL A 219 3.51 -7.98 -10.54
C VAL A 219 4.06 -9.37 -10.20
N ARG A 220 3.55 -10.43 -10.84
CA ARG A 220 4.03 -11.81 -10.64
C ARG A 220 5.50 -12.03 -10.98
N ARG A 221 6.11 -11.14 -11.77
CA ARG A 221 7.57 -11.20 -12.06
C ARG A 221 8.43 -10.83 -10.85
N PHE A 222 7.83 -10.18 -9.87
CA PHE A 222 8.48 -9.79 -8.62
C PHE A 222 8.06 -10.73 -7.49
N GLY A 223 8.60 -11.91 -7.37
CA GLY A 223 8.15 -12.94 -6.44
C GLY A 223 7.74 -12.46 -5.05
N GLY A 224 6.73 -13.08 -4.46
CA GLY A 224 6.27 -12.83 -3.10
C GLY A 224 5.39 -11.58 -2.90
N LEU A 225 5.10 -10.80 -3.94
CA LEU A 225 4.19 -9.66 -3.86
C LEU A 225 2.72 -10.09 -3.93
N GLN A 226 1.92 -9.58 -2.98
CA GLN A 226 0.47 -9.67 -3.02
C GLN A 226 -0.10 -8.52 -3.87
N LEU A 227 -1.05 -8.83 -4.75
CA LEU A 227 -1.85 -7.84 -5.45
C LEU A 227 -3.26 -7.85 -4.87
N SER A 228 -3.69 -6.76 -4.27
CA SER A 228 -5.02 -6.64 -3.69
C SER A 228 -5.81 -5.49 -4.30
N SER A 229 -7.13 -5.52 -4.14
CA SER A 229 -8.00 -4.40 -4.48
C SER A 229 -9.01 -4.16 -3.39
N SER A 230 -9.31 -2.88 -3.13
CA SER A 230 -10.38 -2.44 -2.23
C SER A 230 -11.47 -1.72 -3.02
N PRO A 231 -12.28 -2.48 -3.79
CA PRO A 231 -13.29 -1.88 -4.65
C PRO A 231 -14.49 -1.36 -3.86
N SER A 232 -15.25 -0.48 -4.48
CA SER A 232 -16.62 -0.22 -4.04
C SER A 232 -17.45 -1.51 -4.04
N CYS A 233 -18.48 -1.57 -3.18
CA CYS A 233 -19.32 -2.77 -3.09
C CYS A 233 -19.96 -3.13 -4.43
N TYR A 234 -19.87 -4.41 -4.81
CA TYR A 234 -20.54 -4.96 -5.98
C TYR A 234 -22.07 -5.11 -5.72
N PRO A 235 -22.98 -4.85 -6.67
CA PRO A 235 -22.72 -4.43 -8.06
C PRO A 235 -22.64 -2.91 -8.26
N TRP A 236 -22.74 -2.12 -7.20
CA TRP A 236 -22.71 -0.66 -7.29
C TRP A 236 -21.37 -0.16 -7.91
N GLY A 237 -20.24 -0.75 -7.51
CA GLY A 237 -18.94 -0.44 -8.08
C GLY A 237 -18.87 -0.67 -9.59
N LEU A 238 -19.46 -1.75 -10.10
CA LEU A 238 -19.57 -2.02 -11.54
C LEU A 238 -20.39 -0.94 -12.25
N ASN A 239 -21.57 -0.62 -11.74
CA ASN A 239 -22.51 0.29 -12.39
C ASN A 239 -22.06 1.75 -12.34
N GLU A 240 -21.34 2.17 -11.32
CA GLU A 240 -20.92 3.56 -11.12
C GLU A 240 -19.47 3.82 -11.56
N TYR A 241 -18.59 2.82 -11.47
CA TYR A 241 -17.16 2.98 -11.69
C TYR A 241 -16.51 1.89 -12.56
N LEU A 242 -17.32 1.04 -13.20
CA LEU A 242 -16.86 -0.05 -14.08
C LEU A 242 -15.94 -1.06 -13.34
N GLN A 243 -16.08 -1.18 -12.01
CA GLN A 243 -15.34 -2.12 -11.19
C GLN A 243 -16.06 -3.46 -11.09
N ASP A 244 -15.70 -4.41 -11.95
CA ASP A 244 -16.26 -5.75 -11.92
C ASP A 244 -15.49 -6.67 -10.96
N ALA A 245 -15.64 -6.38 -9.66
CA ALA A 245 -14.97 -7.17 -8.61
C ALA A 245 -15.39 -8.65 -8.63
N GLN A 246 -16.59 -8.97 -9.13
CA GLN A 246 -17.03 -10.35 -9.28
C GLN A 246 -16.21 -11.08 -10.37
N ALA A 247 -16.04 -10.48 -11.53
CA ALA A 247 -15.18 -11.03 -12.59
C ALA A 247 -13.72 -11.13 -12.13
N TRP A 248 -13.22 -10.18 -11.32
CA TRP A 248 -11.87 -10.27 -10.77
C TRP A 248 -11.70 -11.45 -9.83
N ALA A 249 -12.70 -11.74 -8.98
CA ALA A 249 -12.70 -12.91 -8.11
C ALA A 249 -12.77 -14.21 -8.92
N GLU A 250 -13.62 -14.29 -9.93
CA GLU A 250 -13.80 -15.47 -10.78
C GLU A 250 -12.57 -15.77 -11.66
N ARG A 251 -11.93 -14.72 -12.17
CA ARG A 251 -10.70 -14.83 -13.00
C ARG A 251 -9.42 -14.92 -12.18
N GLY A 252 -9.49 -14.78 -10.85
CA GLY A 252 -8.32 -14.79 -9.97
C GLY A 252 -7.32 -13.66 -10.27
N LEU A 253 -7.81 -12.45 -10.59
CA LEU A 253 -6.96 -11.33 -11.00
C LEU A 253 -6.24 -10.63 -9.86
N VAL A 254 -6.64 -10.90 -8.62
CA VAL A 254 -6.04 -10.37 -7.40
C VAL A 254 -5.90 -11.47 -6.36
N ASP A 255 -5.01 -11.29 -5.38
CA ASP A 255 -4.80 -12.23 -4.28
C ASP A 255 -5.77 -11.98 -3.11
N ALA A 256 -6.22 -10.74 -2.94
CA ALA A 256 -7.16 -10.36 -1.91
C ALA A 256 -8.11 -9.26 -2.38
N LEU A 257 -9.34 -9.31 -1.89
CA LEU A 257 -10.38 -8.30 -2.07
C LEU A 257 -10.82 -7.74 -0.73
N HIS A 258 -10.84 -6.41 -0.65
CA HIS A 258 -11.26 -5.65 0.52
C HIS A 258 -12.44 -4.73 0.15
N PRO A 259 -13.63 -5.28 -0.22
CA PRO A 259 -14.76 -4.45 -0.60
C PRO A 259 -15.09 -3.44 0.51
N GLN A 260 -15.32 -2.18 0.14
CA GLN A 260 -15.55 -1.08 1.09
C GLN A 260 -16.96 -1.19 1.70
N VAL A 261 -17.13 -2.10 2.67
CA VAL A 261 -18.39 -2.31 3.40
C VAL A 261 -18.60 -1.17 4.40
N TYR A 262 -18.54 0.08 3.89
CA TYR A 262 -18.64 1.28 4.72
C TYR A 262 -20.10 1.58 5.04
N ARG A 263 -20.49 1.26 6.28
CA ARG A 263 -21.85 1.48 6.80
C ARG A 263 -21.75 2.15 8.16
N TYR A 264 -22.81 2.81 8.58
CA TYR A 264 -22.84 3.60 9.82
C TYR A 264 -23.51 2.85 10.99
N ASP A 265 -24.03 1.66 10.74
CA ASP A 265 -24.61 0.78 11.76
C ASP A 265 -24.31 -0.70 11.45
N LEU A 266 -24.27 -1.52 12.49
CA LEU A 266 -23.96 -2.95 12.40
C LEU A 266 -25.00 -3.75 11.56
N PRO A 267 -26.32 -3.53 11.69
CA PRO A 267 -27.28 -4.23 10.84
C PRO A 267 -27.07 -3.97 9.33
N ALA A 268 -26.80 -2.74 8.94
CA ALA A 268 -26.50 -2.40 7.55
C ALA A 268 -25.17 -3.03 7.09
N TYR A 269 -24.15 -3.03 7.97
CA TYR A 269 -22.87 -3.70 7.71
C TYR A 269 -23.09 -5.20 7.42
N VAL A 270 -23.80 -5.91 8.30
CA VAL A 270 -24.04 -7.36 8.16
C VAL A 270 -24.82 -7.70 6.90
N ARG A 271 -25.82 -6.88 6.54
CA ARG A 271 -26.56 -7.09 5.25
C ARG A 271 -25.61 -6.95 4.05
N THR A 272 -24.85 -5.86 4.01
CA THR A 272 -23.90 -5.64 2.90
C THR A 272 -22.79 -6.69 2.88
N LEU A 273 -22.25 -7.08 4.03
CA LEU A 273 -21.27 -8.16 4.12
C LEU A 273 -21.81 -9.45 3.48
N ARG A 274 -23.04 -9.83 3.78
CA ARG A 274 -23.68 -11.02 3.20
C ARG A 274 -23.84 -10.91 1.68
N GLU A 275 -24.16 -9.74 1.17
CA GLU A 275 -24.22 -9.48 -0.28
C GLU A 275 -22.82 -9.62 -0.92
N GLN A 276 -21.79 -9.05 -0.29
CA GLN A 276 -20.43 -9.11 -0.82
C GLN A 276 -19.85 -10.54 -0.73
N THR A 277 -20.05 -11.26 0.35
CA THR A 277 -19.60 -12.66 0.45
C THR A 277 -20.28 -13.53 -0.61
N GLY A 278 -21.59 -13.36 -0.81
CA GLY A 278 -22.31 -14.06 -1.87
C GLY A 278 -21.79 -13.76 -3.29
N ALA A 279 -21.40 -12.51 -3.55
CA ALA A 279 -20.92 -12.11 -4.86
C ALA A 279 -19.44 -12.44 -5.11
N LEU A 280 -18.55 -12.30 -4.10
CA LEU A 280 -17.10 -12.27 -4.29
C LEU A 280 -16.37 -13.48 -3.72
N GLN A 281 -16.92 -14.17 -2.71
CA GLN A 281 -16.23 -15.30 -2.08
C GLN A 281 -16.25 -16.53 -2.99
N ARG A 282 -15.06 -17.07 -3.26
CA ARG A 282 -14.87 -18.30 -4.06
C ARG A 282 -13.98 -19.25 -3.29
N ARG A 283 -14.19 -20.55 -3.46
CA ARG A 283 -13.42 -21.59 -2.75
C ARG A 283 -11.92 -21.48 -3.00
N ASP A 284 -11.53 -21.27 -4.25
CA ASP A 284 -10.14 -21.17 -4.68
C ASP A 284 -9.85 -19.76 -5.23
N GLY A 285 -10.62 -18.76 -4.81
CA GLY A 285 -10.51 -17.36 -5.23
C GLY A 285 -9.62 -16.53 -4.30
N PRO A 286 -9.63 -15.20 -4.51
CA PRO A 286 -8.89 -14.28 -3.66
C PRO A 286 -9.39 -14.32 -2.21
N LEU A 287 -8.49 -14.01 -1.27
CA LEU A 287 -8.87 -13.80 0.13
C LEU A 287 -9.90 -12.66 0.22
N LEU A 288 -10.99 -12.88 0.92
CA LEU A 288 -11.98 -11.83 1.17
C LEU A 288 -11.81 -11.30 2.59
N ALA A 289 -11.45 -10.03 2.71
CA ALA A 289 -11.26 -9.34 3.98
C ALA A 289 -11.87 -7.93 3.89
N PRO A 290 -13.15 -7.75 4.25
CA PRO A 290 -13.88 -6.49 4.02
C PRO A 290 -13.23 -5.27 4.67
N GLY A 291 -13.40 -4.12 4.03
CA GLY A 291 -13.08 -2.82 4.60
C GLY A 291 -14.15 -2.40 5.63
N VAL A 292 -13.73 -2.03 6.83
CA VAL A 292 -14.60 -1.53 7.90
C VAL A 292 -14.41 -0.02 8.04
N LEU A 293 -15.49 0.75 7.96
CA LEU A 293 -15.44 2.20 8.15
C LEU A 293 -15.27 2.50 9.64
N VAL A 294 -14.09 2.96 10.02
CA VAL A 294 -13.79 3.35 11.40
C VAL A 294 -14.03 4.83 11.63
N LYS A 295 -13.65 5.67 10.66
CA LYS A 295 -13.79 7.13 10.75
C LYS A 295 -14.15 7.75 9.39
N SER A 296 -15.02 8.76 9.41
CA SER A 296 -15.28 9.62 8.26
C SER A 296 -15.77 10.98 8.76
N GLY A 297 -15.02 12.04 8.52
CA GLY A 297 -15.28 13.36 9.09
C GLY A 297 -15.37 13.31 10.62
N SER A 298 -16.51 13.72 11.18
CA SER A 298 -16.80 13.65 12.62
C SER A 298 -17.29 12.27 13.10
N TYR A 299 -17.67 11.38 12.19
CA TYR A 299 -18.10 10.05 12.56
C TYR A 299 -16.90 9.19 12.99
N VAL A 300 -17.06 8.52 14.13
CA VAL A 300 -16.17 7.45 14.59
C VAL A 300 -17.04 6.28 15.06
N ILE A 301 -16.72 5.08 14.60
CA ILE A 301 -17.41 3.84 14.97
C ILE A 301 -17.40 3.62 16.48
N SER A 302 -18.45 3.00 17.05
CA SER A 302 -18.41 2.57 18.44
C SER A 302 -17.62 1.26 18.59
N SER A 303 -17.07 1.01 19.77
CA SER A 303 -16.40 -0.26 20.08
C SER A 303 -17.32 -1.47 19.89
N GLU A 304 -18.59 -1.34 20.31
CA GLU A 304 -19.59 -2.40 20.15
C GLU A 304 -19.82 -2.74 18.67
N TYR A 305 -19.99 -1.72 17.82
CA TYR A 305 -20.16 -1.95 16.39
C TYR A 305 -18.89 -2.57 15.78
N LEU A 306 -17.71 -2.04 16.10
CA LEU A 306 -16.44 -2.55 15.56
C LEU A 306 -16.24 -4.04 15.91
N LEU A 307 -16.43 -4.41 17.17
CA LEU A 307 -16.33 -5.80 17.63
C LEU A 307 -17.39 -6.70 16.96
N GLY A 308 -18.62 -6.19 16.79
CA GLY A 308 -19.67 -6.88 16.05
C GLY A 308 -19.36 -7.08 14.58
N ALA A 309 -18.71 -6.11 13.92
CA ALA A 309 -18.28 -6.24 12.52
C ALA A 309 -17.17 -7.29 12.36
N VAL A 310 -16.17 -7.30 13.25
CA VAL A 310 -15.11 -8.35 13.26
C VAL A 310 -15.72 -9.73 13.47
N GLN A 311 -16.66 -9.87 14.41
CA GLN A 311 -17.33 -11.16 14.63
C GLN A 311 -18.14 -11.59 13.40
N ALA A 312 -18.87 -10.65 12.76
CA ALA A 312 -19.63 -10.94 11.55
C ALA A 312 -18.73 -11.39 10.39
N ASN A 313 -17.54 -10.81 10.24
CA ASN A 313 -16.55 -11.22 9.23
C ASN A 313 -16.08 -12.66 9.48
N ARG A 314 -15.79 -13.01 10.74
CA ARG A 314 -15.40 -14.38 11.13
C ARG A 314 -16.52 -15.38 10.86
N ASP A 315 -17.75 -15.04 11.24
CA ASP A 315 -18.93 -15.89 11.02
C ASP A 315 -19.23 -16.11 9.53
N ALA A 316 -18.90 -15.12 8.69
CA ALA A 316 -19.01 -15.20 7.24
C ALA A 316 -17.84 -15.93 6.56
N GLY A 317 -16.83 -16.39 7.30
CA GLY A 317 -15.64 -17.06 6.78
C GLY A 317 -14.70 -16.13 6.00
N CYS A 318 -14.69 -14.84 6.31
CA CYS A 318 -13.74 -13.90 5.75
C CYS A 318 -12.33 -14.15 6.33
N ALA A 319 -11.31 -13.76 5.56
CA ALA A 319 -9.91 -13.92 5.95
C ALA A 319 -9.42 -12.87 6.99
N GLY A 320 -10.31 -12.05 7.49
CA GLY A 320 -10.08 -10.92 8.39
C GLY A 320 -10.74 -9.64 7.89
N GLU A 321 -10.16 -8.49 8.21
CA GLU A 321 -10.64 -7.17 7.79
C GLU A 321 -9.52 -6.14 7.63
N VAL A 322 -9.87 -5.01 6.99
CA VAL A 322 -9.00 -3.83 6.93
C VAL A 322 -9.77 -2.60 7.42
N HIS A 323 -9.20 -1.88 8.37
CA HIS A 323 -9.85 -0.75 9.03
C HIS A 323 -9.59 0.57 8.30
N PHE A 324 -10.64 1.27 7.91
CA PHE A 324 -10.54 2.59 7.29
C PHE A 324 -10.94 3.68 8.29
N PHE A 325 -10.02 4.44 8.81
CA PHE A 325 -8.58 4.40 8.66
C PHE A 325 -7.91 4.62 10.03
N LEU A 326 -6.58 4.62 10.06
CA LEU A 326 -5.75 4.64 11.27
C LEU A 326 -6.21 5.67 12.32
N GLU A 327 -6.52 6.91 11.91
CA GLU A 327 -6.85 8.00 12.85
C GLU A 327 -8.07 7.68 13.69
N GLY A 328 -9.05 6.95 13.15
CA GLY A 328 -10.20 6.51 13.94
C GLY A 328 -9.84 5.47 15.00
N LEU A 329 -8.91 4.56 14.71
CA LEU A 329 -8.41 3.58 15.69
C LEU A 329 -7.63 4.24 16.82
N ARG A 330 -6.92 5.34 16.51
CA ARG A 330 -6.07 6.08 17.45
C ARG A 330 -6.84 7.09 18.32
N GLU A 331 -8.09 7.39 17.99
CA GLU A 331 -8.89 8.35 18.79
C GLU A 331 -9.15 7.85 20.22
N ARG A 332 -9.38 8.79 21.11
CA ARG A 332 -9.73 8.53 22.52
C ARG A 332 -8.73 7.61 23.21
N ASP A 333 -7.45 7.94 23.06
CA ASP A 333 -6.36 7.19 23.67
C ASP A 333 -6.38 5.69 23.26
N ASP A 334 -6.46 5.44 21.94
CA ASP A 334 -6.45 4.12 21.34
C ASP A 334 -7.61 3.20 21.79
N ALA A 335 -8.75 3.78 22.15
CA ALA A 335 -9.87 3.03 22.75
C ALA A 335 -10.35 1.85 21.88
N LEU A 336 -10.39 2.03 20.55
CA LEU A 336 -10.81 0.97 19.62
C LEU A 336 -9.75 -0.12 19.50
N LEU A 337 -8.47 0.23 19.45
CA LEU A 337 -7.37 -0.74 19.47
C LEU A 337 -7.34 -1.55 20.76
N LYS A 338 -7.55 -0.89 21.91
CA LYS A 338 -7.69 -1.54 23.22
C LYS A 338 -8.85 -2.53 23.23
N ALA A 339 -10.00 -2.16 22.67
CA ALA A 339 -11.18 -3.04 22.59
C ALA A 339 -10.92 -4.26 21.69
N LEU A 340 -10.29 -4.07 20.53
CA LEU A 340 -9.88 -5.17 19.64
C LEU A 340 -8.91 -6.12 20.36
N HIS A 341 -7.89 -5.60 21.03
CA HIS A 341 -6.90 -6.40 21.74
C HIS A 341 -7.47 -7.14 22.94
N ALA A 342 -8.37 -6.53 23.69
CA ALA A 342 -9.06 -7.19 24.81
C ALA A 342 -10.03 -8.31 24.34
N GLY A 343 -10.46 -8.25 23.09
CA GLY A 343 -11.43 -9.14 22.47
C GLY A 343 -10.83 -10.00 21.34
N PRO A 344 -11.23 -9.75 20.08
CA PRO A 344 -10.91 -10.61 18.95
C PRO A 344 -9.41 -10.67 18.61
N TYR A 345 -8.60 -9.68 18.94
CA TYR A 345 -7.16 -9.64 18.63
C TYR A 345 -6.27 -10.01 19.82
N ARG A 346 -6.83 -10.61 20.87
CA ARG A 346 -6.08 -11.00 22.08
C ARG A 346 -4.93 -11.96 21.80
N THR A 347 -5.10 -12.85 20.82
CA THR A 347 -4.05 -13.76 20.37
C THR A 347 -3.40 -13.23 19.11
N GLU A 348 -2.10 -13.43 18.97
CA GLU A 348 -1.39 -13.07 17.75
C GLU A 348 -1.93 -13.82 16.53
N ALA A 349 -1.88 -13.17 15.38
CA ALA A 349 -2.23 -13.78 14.10
C ALA A 349 -1.23 -13.36 13.02
N LEU A 350 -0.90 -14.30 12.14
CA LEU A 350 -0.15 -14.01 10.92
C LEU A 350 -1.11 -13.59 9.80
N ALA A 351 -0.63 -12.70 8.93
CA ALA A 351 -1.31 -12.45 7.68
C ALA A 351 -1.46 -13.78 6.91
N PRO A 352 -2.61 -14.06 6.28
CA PRO A 352 -2.90 -15.39 5.70
C PRO A 352 -1.85 -15.89 4.71
N TRP A 353 -1.19 -14.99 3.98
CA TRP A 353 -0.12 -15.34 3.04
C TRP A 353 1.26 -15.57 3.70
N ARG A 354 1.37 -15.41 5.05
CA ARG A 354 2.61 -15.62 5.82
C ARG A 354 2.60 -16.86 6.69
N VAL A 355 1.54 -17.62 6.67
CA VAL A 355 1.39 -18.79 7.54
C VAL A 355 2.46 -19.85 7.33
N ALA A 356 2.78 -20.13 6.08
CA ALA A 356 3.81 -21.12 5.77
C ALA A 356 5.24 -20.60 6.01
N LYS A 357 5.41 -19.29 5.94
CA LYS A 357 6.73 -18.63 6.06
C LYS A 357 6.58 -17.28 6.75
N PRO A 358 6.55 -17.24 8.09
CA PRO A 358 6.57 -15.99 8.83
C PRO A 358 7.88 -15.23 8.55
N ARG A 359 7.83 -13.91 8.60
CA ARG A 359 9.03 -13.08 8.44
C ARG A 359 9.99 -13.37 9.59
N PRO A 360 11.27 -13.70 9.30
CA PRO A 360 12.28 -13.84 10.33
C PRO A 360 12.42 -12.57 11.15
N ALA A 361 12.69 -12.74 12.45
CA ALA A 361 12.98 -11.61 13.33
C ALA A 361 14.18 -10.80 12.81
N PRO A 362 14.22 -9.50 13.06
CA PRO A 362 15.37 -8.67 12.71
C PRO A 362 16.61 -9.14 13.46
N ILE A 363 17.77 -9.01 12.80
CA ILE A 363 19.07 -9.24 13.44
C ILE A 363 19.68 -7.88 13.67
N GLU A 364 19.93 -7.53 14.94
CA GLU A 364 20.38 -6.20 15.31
C GLU A 364 21.68 -6.27 16.13
N ALA A 365 22.58 -5.32 15.90
CA ALA A 365 23.76 -5.11 16.71
C ALA A 365 23.97 -3.61 16.98
N LEU A 366 24.40 -3.28 18.19
CA LEU A 366 24.80 -1.91 18.52
C LEU A 366 26.09 -1.56 17.79
N VAL A 367 26.15 -0.36 17.26
CA VAL A 367 27.36 0.24 16.71
C VAL A 367 28.19 0.76 17.89
N ASP A 368 29.43 0.27 18.03
CA ASP A 368 30.34 0.68 19.09
C ASP A 368 30.86 2.12 18.90
N THR A 369 31.68 2.58 19.83
CA THR A 369 32.29 3.93 19.82
C THR A 369 33.28 4.13 18.65
N GLU A 370 33.74 3.06 18.04
CA GLU A 370 34.63 3.08 16.89
C GLU A 370 33.83 2.93 15.56
N GLY A 371 32.50 2.86 15.64
CA GLY A 371 31.62 2.74 14.52
C GLY A 371 31.42 1.31 13.99
N ARG A 372 31.76 0.27 14.78
CA ARG A 372 31.72 -1.14 14.38
C ARG A 372 30.50 -1.86 14.94
N ALA A 373 29.96 -2.80 14.15
CA ALA A 373 28.93 -3.74 14.59
C ALA A 373 29.15 -5.11 13.93
N GLU A 374 28.82 -6.18 14.65
CA GLU A 374 28.89 -7.56 14.18
C GLU A 374 27.50 -8.19 14.25
N LEU A 375 27.07 -8.77 13.14
CA LEU A 375 25.77 -9.42 13.00
C LEU A 375 25.99 -10.90 12.62
N THR A 376 25.23 -11.81 13.22
CA THR A 376 25.32 -13.25 12.90
C THR A 376 23.98 -13.72 12.36
N VAL A 377 23.97 -14.22 11.15
CA VAL A 377 22.77 -14.71 10.45
C VAL A 377 22.67 -16.23 10.63
N GLN A 378 21.54 -16.69 11.17
CA GLN A 378 21.31 -18.12 11.42
C GLN A 378 20.75 -18.85 10.18
N GLN A 379 20.11 -18.12 9.27
CA GLN A 379 19.39 -18.66 8.15
C GLN A 379 19.91 -18.09 6.82
N THR A 380 20.20 -18.97 5.85
CA THR A 380 20.54 -18.52 4.49
C THR A 380 19.40 -17.72 3.86
N GLY A 381 19.74 -16.59 3.26
CA GLY A 381 18.75 -15.80 2.55
C GLY A 381 19.20 -14.44 2.11
N GLN A 382 18.27 -13.68 1.58
CA GLN A 382 18.48 -12.30 1.15
C GLN A 382 18.04 -11.34 2.24
N TRP A 383 18.94 -10.44 2.63
CA TRP A 383 18.76 -9.51 3.74
C TRP A 383 19.09 -8.09 3.32
N ASP A 384 18.25 -7.14 3.69
CA ASP A 384 18.57 -5.72 3.56
C ASP A 384 19.34 -5.26 4.80
N LEU A 385 20.53 -4.69 4.60
CA LEU A 385 21.34 -4.06 5.65
C LEU A 385 20.91 -2.61 5.84
N TRP A 386 20.59 -2.26 7.06
CA TRP A 386 20.19 -0.93 7.49
C TRP A 386 21.13 -0.38 8.55
N ILE A 387 21.27 0.96 8.56
CA ILE A 387 21.91 1.69 9.66
C ILE A 387 20.84 2.59 10.27
N ASP A 388 20.67 2.43 11.58
CA ASP A 388 19.82 3.26 12.43
C ASP A 388 20.70 3.97 13.47
N LEU A 389 21.01 5.22 13.22
CA LEU A 389 21.89 6.03 14.08
C LEU A 389 21.13 6.72 15.22
N GLY A 390 19.86 6.37 15.43
CA GLY A 390 19.01 7.01 16.41
C GLY A 390 18.55 8.39 15.93
N GLY A 391 18.06 9.21 16.84
CA GLY A 391 17.58 10.58 16.51
C GLY A 391 16.10 10.62 16.17
N VAL A 392 15.35 9.57 16.43
CA VAL A 392 13.89 9.60 16.42
C VAL A 392 13.42 10.65 17.45
N GLY A 393 12.95 11.81 16.97
CA GLY A 393 12.47 12.91 17.79
C GLY A 393 13.51 13.97 18.18
N GLN A 394 14.77 13.85 17.76
CA GLN A 394 15.80 14.87 18.01
C GLN A 394 16.14 15.61 16.72
N THR A 395 15.74 16.84 16.66
CA THR A 395 16.11 17.99 15.83
C THR A 395 15.17 18.35 14.69
N LYS A 396 14.78 19.64 14.71
CA LYS A 396 14.20 20.39 13.58
C LYS A 396 15.19 20.62 12.41
N SER A 397 16.33 19.92 12.39
CA SER A 397 17.29 19.96 11.29
C SER A 397 17.09 18.69 10.46
N ASN A 398 16.17 18.76 9.48
CA ASN A 398 15.94 17.74 8.45
C ASN A 398 17.09 17.69 7.42
N ALA A 399 18.27 18.21 7.72
CA ALA A 399 19.40 18.13 6.81
C ALA A 399 19.88 16.66 6.76
N ALA A 400 19.62 16.02 5.64
CA ALA A 400 20.23 14.73 5.34
C ALA A 400 21.75 14.86 5.39
N HIS A 401 22.40 13.94 6.11
CA HIS A 401 23.85 13.86 6.10
C HIS A 401 24.30 12.55 5.46
N GLN A 402 25.48 12.56 4.88
CA GLN A 402 26.08 11.37 4.29
C GLN A 402 26.93 10.64 5.32
N VAL A 403 26.80 9.32 5.35
CA VAL A 403 27.70 8.42 6.06
C VAL A 403 28.29 7.42 5.08
N GLU A 404 29.50 7.01 5.35
CA GLU A 404 30.18 5.94 4.63
C GLU A 404 30.01 4.66 5.46
N VAL A 405 29.45 3.63 4.83
CA VAL A 405 29.24 2.32 5.45
C VAL A 405 30.01 1.29 4.64
N SER A 406 30.94 0.61 5.31
CA SER A 406 31.57 -0.58 4.76
C SER A 406 31.07 -1.83 5.46
N TRP A 407 31.01 -2.93 4.74
CA TRP A 407 30.64 -4.22 5.30
C TRP A 407 31.55 -5.33 4.76
N THR A 408 31.68 -6.38 5.52
CA THR A 408 32.39 -7.61 5.10
C THR A 408 31.51 -8.82 5.40
N LEU A 409 31.35 -9.69 4.40
CA LEU A 409 30.59 -10.92 4.46
C LEU A 409 31.41 -12.02 3.78
N ALA A 410 31.81 -13.07 4.51
CA ALA A 410 32.53 -14.23 3.98
C ALA A 410 33.76 -13.86 3.09
N GLY A 411 34.50 -12.84 3.50
CA GLY A 411 35.69 -12.35 2.77
C GLY A 411 35.39 -11.39 1.60
N VAL A 412 34.13 -11.14 1.28
CA VAL A 412 33.72 -10.13 0.31
C VAL A 412 33.39 -8.85 1.06
N SER A 413 33.97 -7.74 0.66
CA SER A 413 33.74 -6.43 1.27
C SER A 413 33.04 -5.50 0.28
N GLY A 414 32.18 -4.63 0.80
CA GLY A 414 31.56 -3.54 0.07
C GLY A 414 31.69 -2.23 0.82
N LEU A 415 31.54 -1.14 0.09
CA LEU A 415 31.58 0.22 0.59
C LEU A 415 30.50 1.04 -0.09
N GLN A 416 29.68 1.73 0.71
CA GLN A 416 28.64 2.59 0.17
C GLN A 416 28.53 3.89 0.95
N ARG A 417 28.33 5.00 0.23
CA ARG A 417 27.94 6.26 0.82
C ARG A 417 26.42 6.36 0.78
N VAL A 418 25.82 6.44 1.93
CA VAL A 418 24.36 6.50 2.06
C VAL A 418 23.93 7.83 2.63
N ARG A 419 22.78 8.30 2.18
CA ARG A 419 22.14 9.49 2.73
C ARG A 419 21.26 9.04 3.89
N VAL A 420 21.53 9.61 5.05
CA VAL A 420 20.77 9.30 6.29
C VAL A 420 19.70 10.35 6.48
N HIS A 421 18.45 9.91 6.57
CA HIS A 421 17.29 10.76 6.86
C HIS A 421 16.70 10.39 8.20
N GLU A 422 16.60 11.36 9.10
CA GLU A 422 16.11 11.14 10.48
C GLU A 422 16.75 9.91 11.16
N GLY A 423 18.07 9.78 10.98
CA GLY A 423 18.87 8.70 11.55
C GLY A 423 18.84 7.36 10.84
N LEU A 424 18.05 7.21 9.76
CA LEU A 424 17.87 5.94 9.06
C LEU A 424 18.42 5.96 7.65
N ALA A 425 19.07 4.86 7.25
CA ALA A 425 19.39 4.60 5.84
C ALA A 425 19.41 3.09 5.55
N ARG A 426 18.87 2.68 4.41
CA ARG A 426 19.13 1.38 3.81
C ARG A 426 20.49 1.44 3.12
N VAL A 427 21.36 0.48 3.44
CA VAL A 427 22.72 0.45 2.88
C VAL A 427 22.77 -0.38 1.62
N THR A 428 22.40 -1.64 1.70
CA THR A 428 22.50 -2.57 0.56
C THR A 428 21.70 -3.85 0.84
N ARG A 429 21.54 -4.64 -0.21
CA ARG A 429 20.95 -5.98 -0.14
C ARG A 429 22.07 -7.03 -0.21
N LEU A 430 22.05 -7.97 0.72
CA LEU A 430 23.06 -9.00 0.88
C LEU A 430 22.46 -10.40 0.72
N GLN A 431 23.13 -11.27 -0.02
CA GLN A 431 22.85 -12.70 0.00
C GLN A 431 23.73 -13.33 1.07
N VAL A 432 23.15 -13.70 2.20
CA VAL A 432 23.91 -14.16 3.39
C VAL A 432 23.74 -15.68 3.56
N PRO A 433 24.81 -16.47 3.64
CA PRO A 433 24.78 -17.88 4.02
C PRO A 433 24.37 -18.07 5.48
N ALA A 434 23.83 -19.23 5.82
CA ALA A 434 23.57 -19.59 7.22
C ALA A 434 24.88 -19.60 8.03
N ASN A 435 24.79 -19.17 9.28
CA ASN A 435 25.90 -19.08 10.23
C ASN A 435 27.03 -18.13 9.78
N ALA A 436 26.75 -17.22 8.84
CA ALA A 436 27.73 -16.22 8.42
C ALA A 436 27.66 -14.97 9.31
N GLY A 437 28.84 -14.42 9.58
CA GLY A 437 29.01 -13.10 10.22
C GLY A 437 28.98 -11.99 9.17
N VAL A 438 28.35 -10.88 9.51
CA VAL A 438 28.40 -9.62 8.75
C VAL A 438 29.03 -8.55 9.63
N SER A 439 30.26 -8.16 9.29
CA SER A 439 30.95 -7.06 9.97
C SER A 439 30.56 -5.75 9.29
N VAL A 440 30.19 -4.76 10.08
CA VAL A 440 29.77 -3.44 9.58
C VAL A 440 30.62 -2.35 10.22
N GLN A 441 31.12 -1.42 9.41
CA GLN A 441 31.81 -0.22 9.86
C GLN A 441 31.10 1.02 9.34
N VAL A 442 30.69 1.88 10.24
CA VAL A 442 30.05 3.17 9.94
C VAL A 442 31.04 4.30 10.20
N ARG A 443 31.24 5.18 9.23
CA ARG A 443 32.07 6.37 9.35
C ARG A 443 31.22 7.60 9.04
N ALA A 444 31.00 8.45 10.02
CA ALA A 444 30.31 9.72 9.80
C ALA A 444 31.24 10.71 9.08
N ALA A 445 30.69 11.44 8.11
CA ALA A 445 31.43 12.51 7.41
C ALA A 445 31.65 13.77 8.28
N ALA A 446 30.99 13.91 9.42
CA ALA A 446 31.17 14.95 10.43
C ALA A 446 30.62 14.47 11.79
N LYS A 447 31.14 15.07 12.88
CA LYS A 447 30.77 14.74 14.27
C LYS A 447 29.24 14.71 14.49
N ALA A 448 28.62 13.55 14.42
CA ALA A 448 27.28 13.35 14.94
C ALA A 448 27.39 13.21 16.47
N SER A 449 26.84 14.15 17.22
CA SER A 449 26.65 14.00 18.65
C SER A 449 25.44 13.09 18.89
N ALA A 450 25.63 11.78 18.90
CA ALA A 450 24.55 10.85 19.19
C ALA A 450 24.50 10.57 20.69
N SER A 451 23.42 10.95 21.34
CA SER A 451 23.10 10.53 22.72
C SER A 451 22.56 9.09 22.80
N THR A 452 22.27 8.48 21.66
CA THR A 452 21.77 7.10 21.55
C THR A 452 22.73 6.31 20.67
N PRO A 453 23.17 5.10 21.08
CA PRO A 453 24.03 4.27 20.25
C PRO A 453 23.29 3.89 18.95
N GLY A 454 23.96 4.03 17.81
CA GLY A 454 23.46 3.56 16.53
C GLY A 454 23.34 2.03 16.49
N ARG A 455 22.60 1.52 15.53
CA ARG A 455 22.43 0.08 15.27
C ARG A 455 22.72 -0.25 13.81
N ALA A 456 23.32 -1.41 13.59
CA ALA A 456 23.25 -2.10 12.32
C ALA A 456 22.12 -3.14 12.39
N VAL A 457 21.27 -3.20 11.36
CA VAL A 457 20.09 -4.06 11.36
C VAL A 457 20.02 -4.82 10.04
N LEU A 458 19.79 -6.13 10.09
CA LEU A 458 19.44 -6.94 8.94
C LEU A 458 17.96 -7.29 9.00
N LEU A 459 17.22 -6.97 7.93
CA LEU A 459 15.83 -7.34 7.74
C LEU A 459 15.71 -8.35 6.60
N ALA A 460 15.00 -9.45 6.85
CA ALA A 460 14.71 -10.45 5.84
C ALA A 460 13.84 -9.84 4.74
N THR A 461 14.23 -10.05 3.46
CA THR A 461 13.47 -9.53 2.34
C THR A 461 12.32 -10.47 1.97
N ARG A 462 11.34 -9.96 1.22
CA ARG A 462 10.20 -10.75 0.72
C ARG A 462 10.64 -11.96 -0.11
N GLU A 463 11.77 -11.89 -0.79
CA GLU A 463 12.27 -13.02 -1.59
C GLU A 463 12.60 -14.26 -0.76
N MET A 464 12.99 -14.07 0.51
CA MET A 464 13.12 -15.19 1.46
C MET A 464 11.77 -15.83 1.78
N LEU A 465 10.70 -15.06 1.67
CA LEU A 465 9.34 -15.45 2.03
C LEU A 465 8.59 -16.07 0.84
N ALA A 466 9.07 -15.85 -0.38
CA ALA A 466 8.46 -16.33 -1.63
C ALA A 466 8.81 -17.80 -1.96
N LYS A 467 9.87 -18.35 -1.37
CA LYS A 467 10.34 -19.73 -1.56
C LYS A 467 9.85 -20.63 -0.44
#